data_13655f66185dd497115238948932d33e
#
_entry.id   13655f66185dd497115238948932d33e
#
_cell.length_a   1.000
_cell.length_b   1.000
_cell.length_c   1.000
_cell.angle_alpha   90.00
_cell.angle_beta   90.00
_cell.angle_gamma   90.00
#
_symmetry.space_group_name_H-M   'P 1'
#
loop_
_entity.id
_entity.type
_entity.pdbx_description
1 polymer ?
#
loop_
_entity_poly.entity_id
_entity_poly.type
_entity_poly.pdbx_seq_one_letter_code
_entity_poly.pdbx_strand_id
1 'polypeptide(L)'
;GQLPSMPRQLAEIDRNSKIGIILSTFINWASNVKNKFLRKILEIIAGIDRRVQLPKYNSETFSNFFKKNKDLINYETKNNSRKVVIYTTCFVNFNKKNTGIAALKVLKKNGVEVQEAYPGCCGMPFLEQADLPKVVQQAKKVSRELLEWVDKGYKVITLTASCGLMLKFEWPLLLPNDEKIKKLSTNVI
;
A
#
# COMPACT_ATOMS: atom_id res chain seq x y z
N GLY A 1 0.59 5.13 -27.53
CA GLY A 1 0.14 6.50 -27.26
C GLY A 1 0.59 6.97 -25.88
N GLN A 2 0.89 8.25 -25.73
CA GLN A 2 1.21 8.79 -24.39
C GLN A 2 -0.07 8.94 -23.58
N LEU A 3 -0.03 8.50 -22.32
CA LEU A 3 -1.12 8.71 -21.38
C LEU A 3 -1.37 10.22 -21.13
N PRO A 4 -2.62 10.66 -21.01
CA PRO A 4 -2.93 12.04 -20.61
C PRO A 4 -2.21 12.40 -19.30
N SER A 5 -1.81 13.66 -19.17
CA SER A 5 -0.97 14.10 -18.05
C SER A 5 -1.62 13.90 -16.67
N MET A 6 -2.93 14.17 -16.56
CA MET A 6 -3.65 14.11 -15.28
C MET A 6 -3.82 12.67 -14.74
N PRO A 7 -4.32 11.66 -15.49
CA PRO A 7 -4.35 10.28 -15.05
C PRO A 7 -2.97 9.76 -14.61
N ARG A 8 -1.93 10.12 -15.38
CA ARG A 8 -0.55 9.77 -15.03
C ARG A 8 -0.11 10.37 -13.69
N GLN A 9 -0.44 11.64 -13.42
CA GLN A 9 -0.13 12.28 -12.14
C GLN A 9 -0.91 11.64 -10.97
N LEU A 10 -2.16 11.26 -11.18
CA LEU A 10 -2.97 10.60 -10.16
C LEU A 10 -2.46 9.19 -9.84
N ALA A 11 -1.86 8.49 -10.80
CA ALA A 11 -1.26 7.16 -10.58
C ALA A 11 0.01 7.19 -9.70
N GLU A 12 0.65 8.34 -9.52
CA GLU A 12 1.84 8.52 -8.65
C GLU A 12 1.47 8.55 -7.16
N ILE A 13 0.82 7.47 -6.70
CA ILE A 13 0.22 7.39 -5.35
C ILE A 13 1.26 7.63 -4.24
N ASP A 14 2.46 7.06 -4.35
CA ASP A 14 3.49 7.21 -3.31
C ASP A 14 3.89 8.67 -3.10
N ARG A 15 4.10 9.42 -4.21
CA ARG A 15 4.44 10.83 -4.15
C ARG A 15 3.29 11.65 -3.60
N ASN A 16 2.10 11.44 -4.13
CA ASN A 16 0.90 12.19 -3.75
C ASN A 16 0.54 11.94 -2.29
N SER A 17 0.68 10.70 -1.80
CA SER A 17 0.35 10.35 -0.43
C SER A 17 1.37 10.88 0.58
N LYS A 18 2.65 10.97 0.24
CA LYS A 18 3.66 11.63 1.10
C LYS A 18 3.32 13.10 1.33
N ILE A 19 2.91 13.81 0.28
CA ILE A 19 2.42 15.19 0.39
C ILE A 19 1.11 15.22 1.19
N GLY A 20 0.21 14.27 0.89
CA GLY A 20 -1.09 14.14 1.54
C GLY A 20 -1.02 13.96 3.06
N ILE A 21 -0.03 13.22 3.57
CA ILE A 21 0.19 13.04 5.01
C ILE A 21 0.66 14.36 5.66
N ILE A 22 1.62 15.03 5.06
CA ILE A 22 2.19 16.28 5.61
C ILE A 22 1.11 17.36 5.71
N LEU A 23 0.28 17.46 4.69
CA LEU A 23 -0.80 18.46 4.59
C LEU A 23 -2.19 17.88 4.90
N SER A 24 -2.26 16.78 5.66
CA SER A 24 -3.48 15.98 5.84
C SER A 24 -4.68 16.80 6.35
N THR A 25 -4.48 17.68 7.31
CA THR A 25 -5.54 18.54 7.85
C THR A 25 -6.13 19.45 6.78
N PHE A 26 -5.26 20.12 6.00
CA PHE A 26 -5.68 21.02 4.94
C PHE A 26 -6.32 20.26 3.78
N ILE A 27 -5.68 19.19 3.31
CA ILE A 27 -6.19 18.38 2.17
C ILE A 27 -7.52 17.72 2.53
N ASN A 28 -7.65 17.17 3.72
CA ASN A 28 -8.90 16.56 4.19
C ASN A 28 -10.05 17.58 4.31
N TRP A 29 -9.72 18.81 4.72
CA TRP A 29 -10.70 19.90 4.74
C TRP A 29 -11.08 20.34 3.32
N ALA A 30 -10.10 20.59 2.46
CA ALA A 30 -10.31 21.06 1.10
C ALA A 30 -11.05 20.02 0.22
N SER A 31 -10.75 18.75 0.40
CA SER A 31 -11.38 17.64 -0.35
C SER A 31 -12.73 17.19 0.19
N ASN A 32 -13.20 17.76 1.31
CA ASN A 32 -14.48 17.39 1.91
C ASN A 32 -15.64 17.78 0.96
N VAL A 33 -16.61 16.88 0.77
CA VAL A 33 -17.80 17.13 -0.08
C VAL A 33 -18.63 18.33 0.35
N LYS A 34 -18.54 18.73 1.63
CA LYS A 34 -19.22 19.94 2.15
C LYS A 34 -18.58 21.22 1.64
N ASN A 35 -17.32 21.20 1.20
CA ASN A 35 -16.62 22.35 0.66
C ASN A 35 -16.90 22.51 -0.85
N LYS A 36 -18.10 22.95 -1.17
CA LYS A 36 -18.61 23.01 -2.55
C LYS A 36 -17.69 23.79 -3.51
N PHE A 37 -17.07 24.86 -3.03
CA PHE A 37 -16.23 25.73 -3.86
C PHE A 37 -14.93 25.02 -4.26
N LEU A 38 -14.15 24.51 -3.30
CA LEU A 38 -12.90 23.80 -3.60
C LEU A 38 -13.13 22.50 -4.36
N ARG A 39 -14.24 21.80 -4.08
CA ARG A 39 -14.62 20.59 -4.82
C ARG A 39 -14.95 20.89 -6.29
N LYS A 40 -15.56 22.03 -6.59
CA LYS A 40 -15.78 22.49 -7.97
C LYS A 40 -14.47 22.79 -8.70
N ILE A 41 -13.52 23.41 -8.01
CA ILE A 41 -12.17 23.65 -8.56
C ILE A 41 -11.47 22.30 -8.84
N LEU A 42 -11.51 21.38 -7.90
CA LEU A 42 -10.91 20.04 -8.05
C LEU A 42 -11.54 19.25 -9.21
N GLU A 43 -12.85 19.36 -9.42
CA GLU A 43 -13.57 18.77 -10.55
C GLU A 43 -13.05 19.32 -11.89
N ILE A 44 -12.87 20.64 -11.99
CA ILE A 44 -12.37 21.29 -13.21
C ILE A 44 -10.92 20.89 -13.50
N ILE A 45 -10.07 20.90 -12.47
CA ILE A 45 -8.62 20.68 -12.65
C ILE A 45 -8.29 19.19 -12.79
N ALA A 46 -8.87 18.34 -11.94
CA ALA A 46 -8.52 16.92 -11.85
C ALA A 46 -9.55 15.97 -12.47
N GLY A 47 -10.69 16.48 -12.95
CA GLY A 47 -11.76 15.65 -13.51
C GLY A 47 -12.48 14.76 -12.47
N ILE A 48 -12.30 15.03 -11.17
CA ILE A 48 -12.90 14.23 -10.10
C ILE A 48 -14.25 14.85 -9.72
N ASP A 49 -15.33 14.13 -9.98
CA ASP A 49 -16.70 14.57 -9.65
C ASP A 49 -16.76 15.07 -8.18
N ARG A 50 -17.29 16.28 -8.01
CA ARG A 50 -17.40 16.93 -6.69
C ARG A 50 -18.25 16.18 -5.66
N ARG A 51 -19.12 15.26 -6.11
CA ARG A 51 -19.99 14.44 -5.25
C ARG A 51 -19.26 13.21 -4.68
N VAL A 52 -18.17 12.79 -5.28
CA VAL A 52 -17.40 11.62 -4.83
C VAL A 52 -16.68 11.93 -3.54
N GLN A 53 -16.87 11.08 -2.53
CA GLN A 53 -16.14 11.18 -1.28
C GLN A 53 -14.72 10.61 -1.45
N LEU A 54 -13.72 11.49 -1.35
CA LEU A 54 -12.33 11.08 -1.43
C LEU A 54 -11.86 10.44 -0.11
N PRO A 55 -10.96 9.45 -0.18
CA PRO A 55 -10.32 8.90 1.02
C PRO A 55 -9.56 9.99 1.79
N LYS A 56 -9.74 10.01 3.10
CA LYS A 56 -9.01 10.94 3.97
C LYS A 56 -7.60 10.42 4.22
N TYR A 57 -6.64 11.33 4.27
CA TYR A 57 -5.29 11.02 4.75
C TYR A 57 -5.26 10.96 6.27
N ASN A 58 -4.52 9.98 6.81
CA ASN A 58 -4.22 9.94 8.24
C ASN A 58 -3.22 11.08 8.58
N SER A 59 -3.15 11.45 9.86
CA SER A 59 -2.10 12.35 10.36
C SER A 59 -0.75 11.66 10.56
N GLU A 60 -0.75 10.33 10.57
CA GLU A 60 0.42 9.48 10.74
C GLU A 60 0.27 8.20 9.90
N THR A 61 1.35 7.74 9.30
CA THR A 61 1.36 6.48 8.53
C THR A 61 1.25 5.26 9.45
N PHE A 62 0.75 4.15 8.92
CA PHE A 62 0.77 2.88 9.66
C PHE A 62 2.21 2.42 9.96
N SER A 63 3.14 2.59 9.00
CA SER A 63 4.55 2.27 9.20
C SER A 63 5.18 3.02 10.38
N ASN A 64 4.86 4.31 10.53
CA ASN A 64 5.34 5.10 11.67
C ASN A 64 4.69 4.64 12.98
N PHE A 65 3.39 4.37 12.97
CA PHE A 65 2.70 3.78 14.11
C PHE A 65 3.34 2.46 14.54
N PHE A 66 3.60 1.56 13.58
CA PHE A 66 4.24 0.27 13.84
C PHE A 66 5.62 0.44 14.50
N LYS A 67 6.45 1.34 13.95
CA LYS A 67 7.79 1.61 14.49
C LYS A 67 7.77 2.17 15.92
N LYS A 68 6.83 3.08 16.22
CA LYS A 68 6.71 3.69 17.55
C LYS A 68 6.16 2.74 18.62
N ASN A 69 5.41 1.73 18.21
CA ASN A 69 4.73 0.82 19.11
C ASN A 69 5.33 -0.59 19.10
N LYS A 70 6.63 -0.72 18.83
CA LYS A 70 7.33 -2.02 18.79
C LYS A 70 7.15 -2.82 20.08
N ASP A 71 7.14 -2.17 21.23
CA ASP A 71 6.96 -2.83 22.52
C ASP A 71 5.55 -3.43 22.69
N LEU A 72 4.54 -2.79 22.11
CA LEU A 72 3.20 -3.38 22.01
C LEU A 72 3.14 -4.54 21.02
N ILE A 73 4.17 -4.68 20.17
CA ILE A 73 4.27 -5.66 19.09
C ILE A 73 5.15 -6.83 19.51
N ASN A 74 6.15 -6.61 20.35
CA ASN A 74 7.02 -7.65 20.89
C ASN A 74 6.23 -8.53 21.88
N TYR A 75 5.89 -9.73 21.42
CA TYR A 75 5.47 -10.84 22.26
C TYR A 75 6.66 -11.80 22.42
N GLU A 76 6.71 -12.47 23.57
CA GLU A 76 7.48 -13.70 23.66
C GLU A 76 6.91 -14.67 22.64
N THR A 77 7.54 -14.70 21.46
CA THR A 77 7.20 -15.66 20.42
C THR A 77 7.65 -17.02 20.91
N LYS A 78 6.70 -17.92 21.13
CA LYS A 78 7.02 -19.33 21.39
C LYS A 78 7.88 -19.85 20.23
N ASN A 79 8.94 -20.60 20.55
CA ASN A 79 9.70 -21.36 19.55
C ASN A 79 8.71 -22.07 18.62
N ASN A 80 8.78 -21.79 17.32
CA ASN A 80 7.88 -22.29 16.28
C ASN A 80 6.64 -21.42 15.96
N SER A 81 6.64 -20.13 16.25
CA SER A 81 5.55 -19.24 15.82
C SER A 81 5.50 -19.07 14.29
N ARG A 82 4.27 -18.98 13.77
CA ARG A 82 4.07 -18.57 12.36
C ARG A 82 4.57 -17.14 12.19
N LYS A 83 5.27 -16.87 11.08
CA LYS A 83 5.88 -15.56 10.81
C LYS A 83 5.23 -14.91 9.60
N VAL A 84 4.82 -13.66 9.74
CA VAL A 84 4.28 -12.88 8.62
C VAL A 84 4.87 -11.48 8.57
N VAL A 85 5.08 -10.98 7.36
CA VAL A 85 5.32 -9.57 7.10
C VAL A 85 4.06 -8.97 6.48
N ILE A 86 3.53 -7.92 7.09
CA ILE A 86 2.45 -7.14 6.51
C ILE A 86 3.07 -6.24 5.42
N TYR A 87 2.82 -6.56 4.15
CA TYR A 87 3.03 -5.58 3.10
C TYR A 87 1.99 -4.49 3.27
N THR A 88 2.41 -3.41 3.91
CA THR A 88 1.57 -2.25 4.13
C THR A 88 1.33 -1.56 2.79
N THR A 89 0.13 -1.68 2.28
CA THR A 89 -0.26 -1.06 1.02
C THR A 89 -0.36 0.46 1.16
N CYS A 90 -0.26 1.20 0.06
CA CYS A 90 -0.41 2.66 0.10
C CYS A 90 -1.71 3.08 0.79
N PHE A 91 -2.82 2.38 0.50
CA PHE A 91 -4.12 2.68 1.08
C PHE A 91 -4.15 2.50 2.61
N VAL A 92 -3.60 1.40 3.12
CA VAL A 92 -3.53 1.16 4.58
C VAL A 92 -2.56 2.14 5.23
N ASN A 93 -1.41 2.36 4.60
CA ASN A 93 -0.37 3.23 5.15
C ASN A 93 -0.83 4.67 5.31
N PHE A 94 -1.49 5.22 4.30
CA PHE A 94 -1.79 6.65 4.23
C PHE A 94 -3.24 7.01 4.58
N ASN A 95 -4.20 6.10 4.34
CA ASN A 95 -5.64 6.41 4.44
C ASN A 95 -6.39 5.57 5.48
N LYS A 96 -6.02 4.32 5.70
CA LYS A 96 -6.75 3.36 6.56
C LYS A 96 -5.86 2.71 7.61
N LYS A 97 -5.09 3.51 8.35
CA LYS A 97 -4.19 3.04 9.44
C LYS A 97 -4.87 2.07 10.40
N ASN A 98 -6.13 2.32 10.75
CA ASN A 98 -6.88 1.49 11.69
C ASN A 98 -7.08 0.04 11.19
N THR A 99 -7.14 -0.18 9.86
CA THR A 99 -7.17 -1.54 9.28
C THR A 99 -5.88 -2.29 9.59
N GLY A 100 -4.73 -1.63 9.44
CA GLY A 100 -3.44 -2.21 9.82
C GLY A 100 -3.34 -2.53 11.31
N ILE A 101 -3.82 -1.62 12.17
CA ILE A 101 -3.84 -1.83 13.63
C ILE A 101 -4.74 -3.01 14.00
N ALA A 102 -5.91 -3.14 13.37
CA ALA A 102 -6.82 -4.25 13.63
C ALA A 102 -6.20 -5.59 13.20
N ALA A 103 -5.62 -5.65 12.00
CA ALA A 103 -4.92 -6.84 11.51
C ALA A 103 -3.76 -7.25 12.45
N LEU A 104 -2.96 -6.29 12.89
CA LEU A 104 -1.89 -6.51 13.84
C LEU A 104 -2.40 -7.13 15.14
N LYS A 105 -3.48 -6.59 15.71
CA LYS A 105 -4.09 -7.13 16.95
C LYS A 105 -4.58 -8.57 16.77
N VAL A 106 -5.23 -8.86 15.64
CA VAL A 106 -5.73 -10.22 15.34
C VAL A 106 -4.58 -11.21 15.20
N LEU A 107 -3.57 -10.88 14.40
CA LEU A 107 -2.39 -11.74 14.20
C LEU A 107 -1.67 -12.03 15.52
N LYS A 108 -1.46 -10.99 16.32
CA LYS A 108 -0.86 -11.12 17.65
C LYS A 108 -1.65 -12.04 18.57
N LYS A 109 -2.97 -11.85 18.66
CA LYS A 109 -3.82 -12.70 19.49
C LYS A 109 -3.77 -14.18 19.06
N ASN A 110 -3.43 -14.44 17.81
CA ASN A 110 -3.23 -15.80 17.28
C ASN A 110 -1.77 -16.29 17.39
N GLY A 111 -0.90 -15.62 18.13
CA GLY A 111 0.47 -16.04 18.36
C GLY A 111 1.36 -15.97 17.11
N VAL A 112 1.04 -15.09 16.17
CA VAL A 112 1.80 -14.89 14.93
C VAL A 112 2.87 -13.81 15.17
N GLU A 113 4.11 -14.10 14.78
CA GLU A 113 5.18 -13.11 14.73
C GLU A 113 4.95 -12.18 13.54
N VAL A 114 4.84 -10.87 13.80
CA VAL A 114 4.46 -9.90 12.77
C VAL A 114 5.54 -8.87 12.56
N GLN A 115 5.92 -8.68 11.30
CA GLN A 115 6.74 -7.57 10.84
C GLN A 115 5.94 -6.69 9.86
N GLU A 116 6.47 -5.52 9.55
CA GLU A 116 5.86 -4.56 8.63
C GLU A 116 6.88 -4.11 7.59
N ALA A 117 6.45 -4.00 6.33
CA ALA A 117 7.24 -3.43 5.26
C ALA A 117 6.37 -2.59 4.30
N TYR A 118 6.87 -1.41 3.95
CA TYR A 118 6.30 -0.56 2.91
C TYR A 118 7.39 -0.09 1.93
N PRO A 119 7.81 -0.93 1.00
CA PRO A 119 8.81 -0.55 -0.03
C PRO A 119 8.24 0.38 -1.11
N GLY A 120 6.92 0.52 -1.20
CA GLY A 120 6.24 1.36 -2.17
C GLY A 120 4.89 0.78 -2.61
N CYS A 121 4.26 1.42 -3.60
CA CYS A 121 3.01 0.96 -4.20
C CYS A 121 3.22 -0.32 -5.01
N CYS A 122 2.21 -1.20 -5.04
CA CYS A 122 2.20 -2.44 -5.86
C CYS A 122 2.12 -2.18 -7.38
N GLY A 123 1.82 -0.95 -7.79
CA GLY A 123 1.71 -0.60 -9.21
C GLY A 123 0.32 -0.77 -9.82
N MET A 124 -0.71 -1.14 -9.04
CA MET A 124 -2.08 -1.25 -9.56
C MET A 124 -2.56 0.02 -10.30
N PRO A 125 -2.35 1.25 -9.79
CA PRO A 125 -2.77 2.46 -10.50
C PRO A 125 -2.08 2.65 -11.86
N PHE A 126 -0.87 2.15 -12.03
CA PHE A 126 -0.17 2.14 -13.32
C PHE A 126 -0.73 1.07 -14.25
N LEU A 127 -1.11 -0.10 -13.70
CA LEU A 127 -1.75 -1.16 -14.49
C LEU A 127 -3.09 -0.69 -15.06
N GLU A 128 -3.90 -0.03 -14.25
CA GLU A 128 -5.19 0.57 -14.68
C GLU A 128 -5.02 1.62 -15.77
N GLN A 129 -3.84 2.23 -15.86
CA GLN A 129 -3.48 3.19 -16.92
C GLN A 129 -2.72 2.53 -18.09
N ALA A 130 -2.56 1.20 -18.10
CA ALA A 130 -1.75 0.45 -19.06
C ALA A 130 -0.27 0.90 -19.14
N ASP A 131 0.28 1.52 -18.09
CA ASP A 131 1.70 1.89 -17.97
C ASP A 131 2.51 0.69 -17.47
N LEU A 132 2.59 -0.37 -18.29
CA LEU A 132 3.27 -1.61 -17.96
C LEU A 132 4.75 -1.44 -17.57
N PRO A 133 5.53 -0.55 -18.21
CA PRO A 133 6.91 -0.30 -17.79
C PRO A 133 7.02 0.15 -16.33
N LYS A 134 6.11 1.02 -15.86
CA LYS A 134 6.06 1.44 -14.45
C LYS A 134 5.59 0.32 -13.53
N VAL A 135 4.66 -0.52 -13.95
CA VAL A 135 4.26 -1.71 -13.17
C VAL A 135 5.47 -2.61 -12.94
N VAL A 136 6.24 -2.91 -13.99
CA VAL A 136 7.46 -3.72 -13.91
C VAL A 136 8.50 -3.09 -12.97
N GLN A 137 8.69 -1.78 -13.05
CA GLN A 137 9.59 -1.05 -12.16
C GLN A 137 9.17 -1.19 -10.69
N GLN A 138 7.87 -1.04 -10.39
CA GLN A 138 7.34 -1.21 -9.03
C GLN A 138 7.48 -2.66 -8.57
N ALA A 139 7.16 -3.64 -9.41
CA ALA A 139 7.31 -5.06 -9.09
C ALA A 139 8.75 -5.40 -8.67
N LYS A 140 9.75 -4.98 -9.45
CA LYS A 140 11.17 -5.21 -9.14
C LYS A 140 11.62 -4.48 -7.87
N LYS A 141 11.15 -3.27 -7.63
CA LYS A 141 11.47 -2.49 -6.43
C LYS A 141 10.90 -3.15 -5.17
N VAL A 142 9.59 -3.44 -5.20
CA VAL A 142 8.86 -3.94 -4.02
C VAL A 142 9.24 -5.38 -3.71
N SER A 143 9.41 -6.23 -4.74
CA SER A 143 9.80 -7.63 -4.53
C SER A 143 11.17 -7.77 -3.86
N ARG A 144 12.12 -6.90 -4.16
CA ARG A 144 13.46 -6.94 -3.56
C ARG A 144 13.41 -6.88 -2.03
N GLU A 145 12.66 -5.94 -1.46
CA GLU A 145 12.55 -5.79 -0.01
C GLU A 145 11.68 -6.89 0.62
N LEU A 146 10.58 -7.27 -0.03
CA LEU A 146 9.71 -8.33 0.49
C LEU A 146 10.40 -9.70 0.49
N LEU A 147 11.28 -9.96 -0.47
CA LEU A 147 12.05 -11.21 -0.53
C LEU A 147 13.04 -11.33 0.65
N GLU A 148 13.58 -10.24 1.16
CA GLU A 148 14.43 -10.28 2.35
C GLU A 148 13.68 -10.85 3.57
N TRP A 149 12.37 -10.61 3.67
CA TRP A 149 11.51 -11.21 4.69
C TRP A 149 11.17 -12.66 4.38
N VAL A 150 10.87 -12.97 3.11
CA VAL A 150 10.63 -14.35 2.67
C VAL A 150 11.84 -15.23 2.96
N ASP A 151 13.06 -14.73 2.71
CA ASP A 151 14.32 -15.45 2.97
C ASP A 151 14.56 -15.70 4.46
N LYS A 152 13.95 -14.89 5.34
CA LYS A 152 13.93 -15.08 6.80
C LYS A 152 12.76 -15.96 7.28
N GLY A 153 12.01 -16.58 6.35
CA GLY A 153 10.92 -17.49 6.65
C GLY A 153 9.55 -16.84 6.90
N TYR A 154 9.37 -15.55 6.56
CA TYR A 154 8.08 -14.88 6.67
C TYR A 154 7.21 -15.12 5.45
N LYS A 155 5.90 -15.29 5.66
CA LYS A 155 4.90 -15.16 4.60
C LYS A 155 4.48 -13.70 4.46
N VAL A 156 4.20 -13.28 3.23
CA VAL A 156 3.73 -11.92 2.95
C VAL A 156 2.21 -11.89 3.00
N ILE A 157 1.64 -10.98 3.77
CA ILE A 157 0.19 -10.74 3.77
C ILE A 157 -0.10 -9.32 3.30
N THR A 158 -1.20 -9.16 2.57
CA THR A 158 -1.70 -7.86 2.14
C THR A 158 -3.06 -7.59 2.75
N LEU A 159 -3.31 -6.34 3.13
CA LEU A 159 -4.60 -5.93 3.71
C LEU A 159 -5.53 -5.28 2.67
N THR A 160 -5.14 -5.31 1.41
CA THR A 160 -5.89 -4.76 0.28
C THR A 160 -5.88 -5.81 -0.84
N ALA A 161 -7.06 -6.28 -1.23
CA ALA A 161 -7.21 -7.38 -2.19
C ALA A 161 -6.52 -7.13 -3.54
N SER A 162 -6.64 -5.91 -4.08
CA SER A 162 -5.98 -5.53 -5.33
C SER A 162 -4.46 -5.62 -5.26
N CYS A 163 -3.84 -5.30 -4.13
CA CYS A 163 -2.41 -5.46 -3.96
C CYS A 163 -2.02 -6.93 -3.85
N GLY A 164 -2.84 -7.77 -3.19
CA GLY A 164 -2.65 -9.22 -3.18
C GLY A 164 -2.71 -9.81 -4.59
N LEU A 165 -3.69 -9.39 -5.38
CA LEU A 165 -3.82 -9.75 -6.79
C LEU A 165 -2.54 -9.40 -7.57
N MET A 166 -2.04 -8.18 -7.41
CA MET A 166 -0.80 -7.72 -8.08
C MET A 166 0.38 -8.64 -7.76
N LEU A 167 0.65 -8.87 -6.47
CA LEU A 167 1.83 -9.64 -6.04
C LEU A 167 1.72 -11.12 -6.43
N LYS A 168 0.51 -11.68 -6.38
CA LYS A 168 0.30 -13.12 -6.52
C LYS A 168 0.07 -13.55 -7.97
N PHE A 169 -0.55 -12.71 -8.79
CA PHE A 169 -0.98 -13.08 -10.13
C PHE A 169 -0.45 -12.13 -11.22
N GLU A 170 -0.66 -10.83 -11.10
CA GLU A 170 -0.33 -9.89 -12.18
C GLU A 170 1.18 -9.77 -12.43
N TRP A 171 1.99 -9.68 -11.37
CA TRP A 171 3.44 -9.62 -11.54
C TRP A 171 4.04 -10.87 -12.19
N PRO A 172 3.66 -12.11 -11.80
CA PRO A 172 4.09 -13.30 -12.53
C PRO A 172 3.68 -13.34 -14.00
N LEU A 173 2.49 -12.81 -14.35
CA LEU A 173 2.05 -12.71 -15.74
C LEU A 173 2.91 -11.72 -16.54
N LEU A 174 3.27 -10.59 -15.95
CA LEU A 174 4.10 -9.56 -16.59
C LEU A 174 5.59 -9.95 -16.66
N LEU A 175 6.04 -10.78 -15.73
CA LEU A 175 7.44 -11.17 -15.55
C LEU A 175 7.57 -12.71 -15.44
N PRO A 176 7.14 -13.48 -16.45
CA PRO A 176 7.02 -14.94 -16.36
C PRO A 176 8.36 -15.68 -16.18
N ASN A 177 9.47 -15.03 -16.53
CA ASN A 177 10.82 -15.60 -16.42
C ASN A 177 11.61 -15.08 -15.21
N ASP A 178 11.00 -14.26 -14.34
CA ASP A 178 11.66 -13.72 -13.17
C ASP A 178 11.43 -14.64 -11.95
N GLU A 179 12.45 -15.42 -11.60
CA GLU A 179 12.40 -16.38 -10.48
C GLU A 179 12.17 -15.70 -9.12
N LYS A 180 12.59 -14.44 -8.96
CA LYS A 180 12.35 -13.65 -7.73
C LYS A 180 10.86 -13.35 -7.59
N ILE A 181 10.21 -12.95 -8.67
CA ILE A 181 8.76 -12.70 -8.70
C ILE A 181 7.98 -13.98 -8.45
N LYS A 182 8.35 -15.10 -9.06
CA LYS A 182 7.74 -16.42 -8.80
C LYS A 182 7.88 -16.82 -7.31
N LYS A 183 9.10 -16.70 -6.78
CA LYS A 183 9.35 -17.00 -5.35
C LYS A 183 8.50 -16.13 -4.44
N LEU A 184 8.39 -14.83 -4.71
CA LEU A 184 7.53 -13.95 -3.93
C LEU A 184 6.07 -14.37 -4.02
N SER A 185 5.53 -14.57 -5.22
CA SER A 185 4.11 -14.87 -5.45
C SER A 185 3.63 -16.12 -4.70
N THR A 186 4.46 -17.15 -4.58
CA THR A 186 4.16 -18.38 -3.81
C THR A 186 4.20 -18.16 -2.29
N ASN A 187 4.76 -17.05 -1.82
CA ASN A 187 4.84 -16.69 -0.41
C ASN A 187 3.85 -15.60 -0.01
N VAL A 188 3.00 -15.12 -0.93
CA VAL A 188 1.87 -14.21 -0.65
C VAL A 188 0.64 -15.01 -0.28
N ILE A 189 0.01 -14.65 0.84
CA ILE A 189 -1.21 -15.27 1.36
C ILE A 189 -2.41 -14.35 1.12
#